data_5d92d63522faa494f5ed953848f4516b
#
_entry.id   5d92d63522faa494f5ed953848f4516b
#
_cell.length_a   1.000
_cell.length_b   1.000
_cell.length_c   1.000
_cell.angle_alpha   90.00
_cell.angle_beta   90.00
_cell.angle_gamma   90.00
#
_symmetry.space_group_name_H-M   'P 1'
#
loop_
_entity.id
_entity.type
_entity.pdbx_description
1 polymer ?
#
loop_
_entity_poly.entity_id
_entity_poly.type
_entity_poly.pdbx_seq_one_letter_code
_entity_poly.pdbx_strand_id
1 'polypeptide(L)'
;ITAHPSKPLLYITATGGDPGKVPGAVVFLKKDGSYQKHQNINFNDGACYLSLDKENRHILGVSYGNGRLNVYRLDEQGIPGKAVTTIDEGKREAHCVLLPPDGKNVYVPYVKGNLALLQYAYDGKTGKVTPLEPKDAKPPLGSGPRHMAYHPTLPMVYFSNEQGIGLSSYRREANGQLKVEQDI
;
A
#
# COMPACT_ATOMS: atom_id res chain seq x y z
N ILE A 1 -1.15 -1.53 -10.95
CA ILE A 1 -0.02 -0.98 -11.74
C ILE A 1 0.43 0.30 -11.09
N THR A 2 1.76 0.48 -10.95
CA THR A 2 2.38 1.71 -10.41
C THR A 2 3.55 2.11 -11.31
N ALA A 3 3.61 3.38 -11.70
CA ALA A 3 4.72 3.92 -12.51
C ALA A 3 5.82 4.48 -11.60
N HIS A 4 7.08 4.28 -11.99
CA HIS A 4 8.18 4.98 -11.35
C HIS A 4 8.18 6.45 -11.80
N PRO A 5 8.26 7.45 -10.91
CA PRO A 5 8.05 8.85 -11.29
C PRO A 5 9.16 9.45 -12.16
N SER A 6 10.37 8.89 -12.13
CA SER A 6 11.52 9.43 -12.87
C SER A 6 12.24 8.41 -13.77
N LYS A 7 11.79 7.16 -13.80
CA LYS A 7 12.35 6.10 -14.65
C LYS A 7 11.25 5.54 -15.54
N PRO A 8 11.57 5.06 -16.75
CA PRO A 8 10.59 4.47 -17.65
C PRO A 8 10.21 3.04 -17.21
N LEU A 9 9.73 2.90 -15.97
CA LEU A 9 9.38 1.64 -15.35
C LEU A 9 7.92 1.61 -14.92
N LEU A 10 7.27 0.48 -15.15
CA LEU A 10 5.98 0.13 -14.56
C LEU A 10 6.16 -1.13 -13.71
N TYR A 11 5.60 -1.09 -12.52
CA TYR A 11 5.45 -2.24 -11.62
C TYR A 11 4.03 -2.77 -11.77
N ILE A 12 3.93 -4.02 -12.20
CA ILE A 12 2.66 -4.66 -12.50
C ILE A 12 2.48 -5.82 -11.52
N THR A 13 1.30 -5.96 -10.99
CA THR A 13 0.90 -7.09 -10.18
C THR A 13 -0.49 -7.58 -10.62
N ALA A 14 -0.78 -8.84 -10.40
CA ALA A 14 -2.09 -9.43 -10.60
C ALA A 14 -2.49 -10.19 -9.36
N THR A 15 -3.78 -10.17 -9.04
CA THR A 15 -4.39 -11.00 -8.00
C THR A 15 -5.05 -12.20 -8.66
N GLY A 16 -4.84 -13.37 -8.11
CA GLY A 16 -5.27 -14.61 -8.73
C GLY A 16 -4.36 -15.03 -9.89
N GLY A 17 -4.48 -16.26 -10.31
CA GLY A 17 -3.69 -16.86 -11.38
C GLY A 17 -3.45 -18.33 -11.11
N ASP A 18 -2.91 -19.04 -12.11
CA ASP A 18 -2.57 -20.44 -11.95
C ASP A 18 -1.47 -20.60 -10.89
N PRO A 19 -1.55 -21.62 -10.04
CA PRO A 19 -0.47 -21.98 -9.14
C PRO A 19 0.86 -22.15 -9.92
N GLY A 20 1.91 -21.47 -9.48
CA GLY A 20 3.23 -21.50 -10.12
C GLY A 20 3.51 -20.37 -11.12
N LYS A 21 2.54 -19.52 -11.46
CA LYS A 21 2.82 -18.30 -12.20
C LYS A 21 3.25 -17.16 -11.25
N VAL A 22 4.26 -16.40 -11.67
CA VAL A 22 4.71 -15.24 -10.90
C VAL A 22 3.69 -14.10 -11.09
N PRO A 23 3.06 -13.61 -10.01
CA PRO A 23 1.93 -12.70 -10.11
C PRO A 23 2.29 -11.24 -10.37
N GLY A 24 3.49 -10.95 -10.84
CA GLY A 24 3.90 -9.60 -11.14
C GLY A 24 5.13 -9.50 -12.03
N ALA A 25 5.36 -8.30 -12.54
CA ALA A 25 6.49 -7.99 -13.41
C ALA A 25 6.94 -6.54 -13.26
N VAL A 26 8.20 -6.30 -13.57
CA VAL A 26 8.71 -4.97 -13.93
C VAL A 26 8.82 -4.92 -15.45
N VAL A 27 8.32 -3.84 -16.04
CA VAL A 27 8.41 -3.60 -17.48
C VAL A 27 9.03 -2.24 -17.74
N PHE A 28 9.83 -2.15 -18.81
CA PHE A 28 10.32 -0.88 -19.36
C PHE A 28 9.28 -0.29 -20.30
N LEU A 29 8.93 0.98 -20.08
CA LEU A 29 8.10 1.77 -20.97
C LEU A 29 9.00 2.43 -22.02
N LYS A 30 8.74 2.18 -23.30
CA LYS A 30 9.46 2.80 -24.42
C LYS A 30 8.82 4.14 -24.81
N LYS A 31 9.57 4.95 -25.55
CA LYS A 31 9.12 6.28 -26.01
C LYS A 31 7.90 6.21 -26.94
N ASP A 32 7.72 5.13 -27.66
CA ASP A 32 6.58 4.88 -28.55
C ASP A 32 5.32 4.40 -27.83
N GLY A 33 5.37 4.31 -26.49
CA GLY A 33 4.27 3.81 -25.66
C GLY A 33 4.22 2.29 -25.54
N SER A 34 5.03 1.54 -26.28
CA SER A 34 5.15 0.11 -26.09
C SER A 34 5.95 -0.21 -24.83
N TYR A 35 5.88 -1.45 -24.38
CA TYR A 35 6.63 -1.91 -23.20
C TYR A 35 7.39 -3.19 -23.50
N GLN A 36 8.44 -3.41 -22.72
CA GLN A 36 9.23 -4.64 -22.73
C GLN A 36 9.33 -5.17 -21.32
N LYS A 37 8.92 -6.42 -21.13
CA LYS A 37 9.08 -7.08 -19.83
C LYS A 37 10.58 -7.17 -19.49
N HIS A 38 10.94 -6.69 -18.30
CA HIS A 38 12.29 -6.80 -17.79
C HIS A 38 12.46 -8.09 -16.98
N GLN A 39 11.66 -8.27 -15.94
CA GLN A 39 11.69 -9.48 -15.13
C GLN A 39 10.34 -9.75 -14.46
N ASN A 40 10.13 -11.00 -14.08
CA ASN A 40 9.02 -11.37 -13.21
C ASN A 40 9.38 -11.07 -11.76
N ILE A 41 8.43 -10.51 -11.00
CA ILE A 41 8.56 -10.22 -9.58
C ILE A 41 7.42 -10.88 -8.84
N ASN A 42 7.73 -11.61 -7.80
CA ASN A 42 6.71 -12.07 -6.87
C ASN A 42 6.48 -10.97 -5.82
N PHE A 43 5.46 -10.15 -6.05
CA PHE A 43 4.96 -9.21 -5.04
C PHE A 43 4.06 -9.94 -4.04
N ASN A 44 4.66 -10.91 -3.32
CA ASN A 44 4.02 -11.63 -2.23
C ASN A 44 2.66 -12.24 -2.58
N ASP A 45 2.68 -13.18 -3.51
CA ASP A 45 1.50 -13.95 -3.95
C ASP A 45 0.37 -13.11 -4.56
N GLY A 46 0.73 -12.00 -5.22
CA GLY A 46 -0.21 -11.14 -5.91
C GLY A 46 -0.72 -9.99 -5.05
N ALA A 47 0.09 -8.93 -4.95
CA ALA A 47 -0.36 -7.69 -4.34
C ALA A 47 -1.55 -7.11 -5.13
N CYS A 48 -2.60 -6.68 -4.44
CA CYS A 48 -3.73 -5.98 -5.04
C CYS A 48 -3.46 -4.47 -5.19
N TYR A 49 -2.53 -3.95 -4.41
CA TYR A 49 -2.11 -2.56 -4.47
C TYR A 49 -0.60 -2.44 -4.32
N LEU A 50 0.01 -1.51 -5.09
CA LEU A 50 1.43 -1.16 -5.03
C LEU A 50 1.56 0.35 -4.94
N SER A 51 2.48 0.84 -4.11
CA SER A 51 2.89 2.25 -4.09
C SER A 51 4.38 2.41 -3.83
N LEU A 52 4.96 3.48 -4.33
CA LEU A 52 6.34 3.86 -4.03
C LEU A 52 6.38 4.73 -2.77
N ASP A 53 7.47 4.64 -2.03
CA ASP A 53 7.75 5.61 -0.98
C ASP A 53 8.19 6.96 -1.57
N LYS A 54 8.18 8.00 -0.74
CA LYS A 54 8.46 9.37 -1.16
C LYS A 54 9.79 9.54 -1.91
N GLU A 55 10.80 8.79 -1.51
CA GLU A 55 12.15 8.88 -2.06
C GLU A 55 12.40 7.84 -3.16
N ASN A 56 11.39 7.07 -3.55
CA ASN A 56 11.48 5.98 -4.53
C ASN A 56 12.58 4.95 -4.22
N ARG A 57 12.83 4.72 -2.93
CA ARG A 57 13.78 3.71 -2.45
C ARG A 57 13.12 2.37 -2.20
N HIS A 58 11.82 2.39 -1.93
CA HIS A 58 11.04 1.18 -1.68
C HIS A 58 9.73 1.21 -2.44
N ILE A 59 9.27 0.03 -2.79
CA ILE A 59 7.90 -0.21 -3.22
C ILE A 59 7.19 -1.04 -2.16
N LEU A 60 6.00 -0.60 -1.78
CA LEU A 60 5.15 -1.28 -0.81
C LEU A 60 4.01 -1.97 -1.55
N GLY A 61 3.65 -3.14 -1.08
CA GLY A 61 2.53 -3.90 -1.64
C GLY A 61 1.70 -4.56 -0.56
N VAL A 62 0.38 -4.56 -0.75
CA VAL A 62 -0.54 -5.31 0.10
C VAL A 62 -1.27 -6.37 -0.71
N SER A 63 -1.49 -7.53 -0.11
CA SER A 63 -2.17 -8.66 -0.75
C SER A 63 -3.55 -8.87 -0.14
N TYR A 64 -4.56 -8.98 -1.00
CA TYR A 64 -5.92 -9.29 -0.59
C TYR A 64 -6.05 -10.71 -0.02
N GLY A 65 -5.41 -11.67 -0.68
CA GLY A 65 -5.56 -13.09 -0.34
C GLY A 65 -4.99 -13.49 1.01
N ASN A 66 -3.83 -12.95 1.38
CA ASN A 66 -3.16 -13.25 2.66
C ASN A 66 -3.07 -12.07 3.63
N GLY A 67 -3.50 -10.87 3.20
CA GLY A 67 -3.54 -9.66 4.03
C GLY A 67 -2.19 -9.06 4.39
N ARG A 68 -1.11 -9.55 3.81
CA ARG A 68 0.25 -9.09 4.13
C ARG A 68 0.56 -7.74 3.52
N LEU A 69 1.31 -6.94 4.28
CA LEU A 69 2.05 -5.78 3.80
C LEU A 69 3.51 -6.17 3.62
N ASN A 70 4.07 -5.92 2.44
CA ASN A 70 5.48 -6.11 2.15
C ASN A 70 6.12 -4.81 1.67
N VAL A 71 7.37 -4.61 2.05
CA VAL A 71 8.23 -3.53 1.59
C VAL A 71 9.43 -4.12 0.88
N TYR A 72 9.64 -3.73 -0.37
CA TYR A 72 10.75 -4.18 -1.20
C TYR A 72 11.70 -3.01 -1.45
N ARG A 73 12.99 -3.21 -1.18
CA ARG A 73 13.98 -2.21 -1.54
C ARG A 73 14.20 -2.23 -3.06
N LEU A 74 14.24 -1.04 -3.64
CA LEU A 74 14.61 -0.85 -5.05
C LEU A 74 16.12 -0.65 -5.16
N ASP A 75 16.72 -1.23 -6.19
CA ASP A 75 18.10 -0.94 -6.57
C ASP A 75 18.21 0.42 -7.31
N GLU A 76 19.42 0.78 -7.73
CA GLU A 76 19.67 2.03 -8.46
C GLU A 76 18.94 2.10 -9.80
N GLN A 77 18.62 0.95 -10.40
CA GLN A 77 17.85 0.83 -11.63
C GLN A 77 16.33 0.91 -11.37
N GLY A 78 15.89 0.83 -10.10
CA GLY A 78 14.51 0.82 -9.70
C GLY A 78 13.90 -0.59 -9.69
N ILE A 79 14.72 -1.63 -9.65
CA ILE A 79 14.25 -3.01 -9.67
C ILE A 79 14.06 -3.52 -8.22
N PRO A 80 12.88 -4.06 -7.87
CA PRO A 80 12.65 -4.59 -6.54
C PRO A 80 13.48 -5.84 -6.25
N GLY A 81 14.15 -5.83 -5.10
CA GLY A 81 14.82 -7.01 -4.54
C GLY A 81 13.88 -7.87 -3.68
N LYS A 82 14.44 -8.58 -2.72
CA LYS A 82 13.67 -9.30 -1.69
C LYS A 82 12.97 -8.30 -0.76
N ALA A 83 11.85 -8.73 -0.16
CA ALA A 83 11.20 -7.94 0.88
C ALA A 83 12.16 -7.68 2.05
N VAL A 84 12.27 -6.41 2.45
CA VAL A 84 13.04 -5.97 3.63
C VAL A 84 12.17 -5.93 4.88
N THR A 85 10.87 -5.82 4.70
CA THR A 85 9.87 -5.93 5.77
C THR A 85 8.66 -6.70 5.26
N THR A 86 8.14 -7.59 6.09
CA THR A 86 6.86 -8.28 5.90
C THR A 86 6.07 -8.17 7.19
N ILE A 87 4.86 -7.64 7.10
CA ILE A 87 3.88 -7.59 8.20
C ILE A 87 2.77 -8.58 7.87
N ASP A 88 2.54 -9.51 8.78
CA ASP A 88 1.45 -10.48 8.72
C ASP A 88 0.65 -10.41 10.03
N GLU A 89 -0.54 -9.85 9.96
CA GLU A 89 -1.42 -9.66 11.11
C GLU A 89 -2.42 -10.81 11.29
N GLY A 90 -2.27 -11.88 10.52
CA GLY A 90 -3.24 -12.97 10.49
C GLY A 90 -4.61 -12.57 9.93
N LYS A 91 -4.70 -11.38 9.33
CA LYS A 91 -5.90 -10.85 8.68
C LYS A 91 -5.81 -11.08 7.18
N ARG A 92 -6.95 -11.13 6.51
CA ARG A 92 -7.05 -11.13 5.04
C ARG A 92 -7.64 -9.80 4.56
N GLU A 93 -7.65 -9.62 3.26
CA GLU A 93 -8.43 -8.57 2.60
C GLU A 93 -7.86 -7.16 2.81
N ALA A 94 -6.52 -7.06 2.99
CA ALA A 94 -5.81 -5.80 2.86
C ALA A 94 -6.00 -5.25 1.44
N HIS A 95 -6.37 -3.96 1.29
CA HIS A 95 -6.82 -3.49 -0.01
C HIS A 95 -6.01 -2.34 -0.59
N CYS A 96 -5.41 -1.50 0.23
CA CYS A 96 -4.68 -0.33 -0.22
C CYS A 96 -3.45 -0.08 0.66
N VAL A 97 -2.42 0.52 0.09
CA VAL A 97 -1.28 1.07 0.79
C VAL A 97 -0.78 2.31 0.06
N LEU A 98 -0.82 3.44 0.71
CA LEU A 98 -0.24 4.70 0.26
C LEU A 98 0.49 5.36 1.41
N LEU A 99 1.58 6.06 1.11
CA LEU A 99 2.28 6.84 2.10
C LEU A 99 1.81 8.30 2.05
N PRO A 100 1.69 8.97 3.20
CA PRO A 100 1.41 10.40 3.23
C PRO A 100 2.56 11.20 2.62
N PRO A 101 2.32 12.49 2.29
CA PRO A 101 3.34 13.35 1.68
C PRO A 101 4.63 13.50 2.49
N ASP A 102 4.56 13.34 3.82
CA ASP A 102 5.75 13.36 4.71
C ASP A 102 6.51 12.02 4.73
N GLY A 103 5.91 10.94 4.24
CA GLY A 103 6.52 9.62 4.15
C GLY A 103 6.79 8.92 5.49
N LYS A 104 6.13 9.34 6.58
CA LYS A 104 6.44 8.84 7.94
C LYS A 104 5.55 7.71 8.43
N ASN A 105 4.43 7.47 7.77
CA ASN A 105 3.44 6.49 8.20
C ASN A 105 2.99 5.61 7.04
N VAL A 106 2.46 4.45 7.39
CA VAL A 106 1.74 3.55 6.51
C VAL A 106 0.41 3.20 7.15
N TYR A 107 -0.66 3.30 6.36
CA TYR A 107 -2.00 2.88 6.78
C TYR A 107 -2.46 1.78 5.84
N VAL A 108 -3.01 0.72 6.42
CA VAL A 108 -3.50 -0.44 5.67
C VAL A 108 -4.95 -0.70 6.03
N PRO A 109 -5.88 -0.40 5.13
CA PRO A 109 -7.28 -0.75 5.29
C PRO A 109 -7.52 -2.21 4.96
N TYR A 110 -8.35 -2.85 5.78
CA TYR A 110 -8.84 -4.21 5.63
C TYR A 110 -10.36 -4.19 5.50
N VAL A 111 -10.86 -4.74 4.42
CA VAL A 111 -12.29 -4.79 4.11
C VAL A 111 -12.98 -6.05 4.60
N LYS A 112 -14.26 -6.21 4.29
CA LYS A 112 -15.11 -7.37 4.60
C LYS A 112 -15.11 -7.75 6.09
N GLY A 113 -14.83 -8.99 6.41
CA GLY A 113 -14.91 -9.52 7.76
C GLY A 113 -13.91 -8.93 8.75
N ASN A 114 -12.85 -8.29 8.28
CA ASN A 114 -11.83 -7.69 9.15
C ASN A 114 -12.17 -6.26 9.59
N LEU A 115 -12.72 -5.44 8.70
CA LEU A 115 -13.15 -4.05 8.96
C LEU A 115 -12.16 -3.25 9.82
N ALA A 116 -10.87 -3.38 9.56
CA ALA A 116 -9.81 -2.76 10.34
C ALA A 116 -9.07 -1.69 9.52
N LEU A 117 -8.49 -0.71 10.20
CA LEU A 117 -7.59 0.27 9.61
C LEU A 117 -6.30 0.30 10.44
N LEU A 118 -5.32 -0.48 10.01
CA LEU A 118 -4.08 -0.63 10.75
C LEU A 118 -3.10 0.49 10.39
N GLN A 119 -2.39 0.96 11.41
CA GLN A 119 -1.53 2.15 11.34
C GLN A 119 -0.13 1.86 11.88
N TYR A 120 0.87 2.34 11.13
CA TYR A 120 2.27 2.06 11.37
C TYR A 120 3.13 3.30 11.18
N ALA A 121 4.23 3.37 11.94
CA ALA A 121 5.36 4.23 11.62
C ALA A 121 6.19 3.59 10.50
N TYR A 122 6.77 4.40 9.63
CA TYR A 122 7.60 3.98 8.51
C TYR A 122 8.94 4.69 8.51
N ASP A 123 10.01 3.92 8.40
CA ASP A 123 11.37 4.43 8.19
C ASP A 123 11.76 4.30 6.72
N GLY A 124 11.71 5.40 5.97
CA GLY A 124 12.05 5.43 4.55
C GLY A 124 13.54 5.20 4.23
N LYS A 125 14.43 5.12 5.23
CA LYS A 125 15.83 4.76 5.01
C LYS A 125 16.02 3.24 4.94
N THR A 126 15.35 2.53 5.82
CA THR A 126 15.50 1.08 6.00
C THR A 126 14.35 0.26 5.42
N GLY A 127 13.20 0.89 5.17
CA GLY A 127 11.96 0.21 4.82
C GLY A 127 11.26 -0.46 6.01
N LYS A 128 11.71 -0.20 7.24
CA LYS A 128 11.11 -0.77 8.45
C LYS A 128 9.73 -0.19 8.70
N VAL A 129 8.81 -1.08 9.05
CA VAL A 129 7.43 -0.75 9.45
C VAL A 129 7.24 -1.19 10.90
N THR A 130 6.72 -0.28 11.74
CA THR A 130 6.52 -0.54 13.19
C THR A 130 5.08 -0.14 13.56
N PRO A 131 4.31 -1.00 14.24
CA PRO A 131 2.96 -0.65 14.67
C PRO A 131 2.93 0.61 15.54
N LEU A 132 1.91 1.46 15.34
CA LEU A 132 1.57 2.51 16.29
C LEU A 132 0.72 1.95 17.42
N GLU A 133 0.63 2.68 18.53
CA GLU A 133 -0.23 2.31 19.65
C GLU A 133 -1.28 3.40 19.90
N PRO A 134 -2.60 3.10 19.71
CA PRO A 134 -3.13 1.81 19.29
C PRO A 134 -2.84 1.50 17.82
N LYS A 135 -2.67 0.21 17.48
CA LYS A 135 -2.38 -0.23 16.11
C LYS A 135 -3.59 -0.09 15.17
N ASP A 136 -4.78 -0.26 15.67
CA ASP A 136 -6.03 -0.15 14.89
C ASP A 136 -6.69 1.21 15.16
N ALA A 137 -6.88 1.99 14.11
CA ALA A 137 -7.60 3.27 14.17
C ALA A 137 -9.11 3.11 14.40
N LYS A 138 -9.61 1.88 14.45
CA LYS A 138 -11.02 1.53 14.70
C LYS A 138 -11.97 2.33 13.78
N PRO A 139 -12.06 1.97 12.50
CA PRO A 139 -12.96 2.64 11.57
C PRO A 139 -14.43 2.56 12.07
N PRO A 140 -15.30 3.48 11.62
CA PRO A 140 -16.71 3.43 11.95
C PRO A 140 -17.31 2.07 11.66
N LEU A 141 -18.22 1.63 12.52
CA LEU A 141 -18.78 0.30 12.45
C LEU A 141 -19.45 0.03 11.09
N GLY A 142 -19.00 -1.03 10.43
CA GLY A 142 -19.55 -1.44 9.12
C GLY A 142 -19.02 -0.64 7.93
N SER A 143 -18.13 0.33 8.09
CA SER A 143 -17.66 1.17 6.98
C SER A 143 -16.78 0.40 5.97
N GLY A 144 -15.82 -0.37 6.44
CA GLY A 144 -14.90 -1.12 5.56
C GLY A 144 -14.03 -0.23 4.68
N PRO A 145 -13.08 0.54 5.25
CA PRO A 145 -12.17 1.38 4.49
C PRO A 145 -11.43 0.57 3.43
N ARG A 146 -11.37 1.09 2.19
CA ARG A 146 -10.86 0.35 1.03
C ARG A 146 -9.70 1.05 0.34
N HIS A 147 -9.98 2.13 -0.37
CA HIS A 147 -8.97 2.97 -1.00
C HIS A 147 -8.81 4.27 -0.23
N MET A 148 -7.62 4.89 -0.34
CA MET A 148 -7.35 6.13 0.36
C MET A 148 -6.77 7.20 -0.56
N ALA A 149 -6.99 8.45 -0.16
CA ALA A 149 -6.34 9.62 -0.75
C ALA A 149 -5.95 10.61 0.36
N TYR A 150 -4.80 11.24 0.23
CA TYR A 150 -4.37 12.27 1.17
C TYR A 150 -4.78 13.65 0.67
N HIS A 151 -5.16 14.53 1.60
CA HIS A 151 -5.31 15.94 1.26
C HIS A 151 -3.94 16.53 0.90
N PRO A 152 -3.84 17.36 -0.15
CA PRO A 152 -2.54 17.84 -0.64
C PRO A 152 -1.79 18.73 0.37
N THR A 153 -2.48 19.44 1.26
CA THR A 153 -1.89 20.41 2.18
C THR A 153 -2.32 20.24 3.64
N LEU A 154 -3.46 19.62 3.91
CA LEU A 154 -3.94 19.38 5.28
C LEU A 154 -3.51 18.00 5.78
N PRO A 155 -3.39 17.80 7.10
CA PRO A 155 -3.09 16.50 7.67
C PRO A 155 -4.33 15.57 7.66
N MET A 156 -4.95 15.43 6.50
CA MET A 156 -6.19 14.67 6.33
C MET A 156 -5.97 13.51 5.36
N VAL A 157 -6.64 12.40 5.64
CA VAL A 157 -6.75 11.26 4.74
C VAL A 157 -8.22 10.83 4.63
N TYR A 158 -8.61 10.45 3.43
CA TYR A 158 -9.97 10.04 3.08
C TYR A 158 -9.96 8.59 2.64
N PHE A 159 -10.96 7.84 3.05
CA PHE A 159 -11.15 6.44 2.64
C PHE A 159 -12.52 6.27 1.98
N SER A 160 -12.55 5.63 0.82
CA SER A 160 -13.79 5.07 0.31
C SER A 160 -14.14 3.82 1.12
N ASN A 161 -15.39 3.68 1.51
CA ASN A 161 -15.88 2.56 2.31
C ASN A 161 -16.57 1.52 1.42
N GLU A 162 -16.11 0.26 1.47
CA GLU A 162 -16.69 -0.80 0.63
C GLU A 162 -18.01 -1.32 1.20
N GLN A 163 -18.05 -1.62 2.50
CA GLN A 163 -19.22 -2.21 3.13
C GLN A 163 -20.28 -1.17 3.50
N GLY A 164 -19.85 -0.02 4.00
CA GLY A 164 -20.74 1.09 4.37
C GLY A 164 -21.23 1.94 3.21
N ILE A 165 -20.67 1.76 2.00
CA ILE A 165 -20.99 2.57 0.80
C ILE A 165 -20.94 4.07 1.13
N GLY A 166 -19.75 4.60 1.32
CA GLY A 166 -19.58 5.99 1.71
C GLY A 166 -18.13 6.42 1.74
N LEU A 167 -17.87 7.45 2.50
CA LEU A 167 -16.55 8.06 2.68
C LEU A 167 -16.29 8.32 4.15
N SER A 168 -15.12 7.96 4.64
CA SER A 168 -14.64 8.38 5.95
C SER A 168 -13.44 9.31 5.82
N SER A 169 -13.38 10.35 6.63
CA SER A 169 -12.23 11.23 6.74
C SER A 169 -11.58 11.13 8.11
N TYR A 170 -10.26 11.21 8.12
CA TYR A 170 -9.45 11.11 9.32
C TYR A 170 -8.43 12.24 9.36
N ARG A 171 -8.23 12.80 10.53
CA ARG A 171 -7.08 13.67 10.83
C ARG A 171 -5.89 12.82 11.21
N ARG A 172 -4.75 13.12 10.62
CA ARG A 172 -3.45 12.56 11.01
C ARG A 172 -2.89 13.40 12.15
N GLU A 173 -2.77 12.81 13.32
CA GLU A 173 -2.16 13.43 14.48
C GLU A 173 -0.63 13.55 14.34
N ALA A 174 0.02 14.37 15.18
CA ALA A 174 1.47 14.57 15.14
C ALA A 174 2.29 13.28 15.39
N ASN A 175 1.72 12.33 16.14
CA ASN A 175 2.30 11.01 16.39
C ASN A 175 2.02 9.99 15.27
N GLY A 176 1.31 10.41 14.22
CA GLY A 176 0.93 9.57 13.07
C GLY A 176 -0.36 8.78 13.23
N GLN A 177 -1.01 8.85 14.39
CA GLN A 177 -2.31 8.20 14.59
C GLN A 177 -3.42 8.87 13.77
N LEU A 178 -4.41 8.08 13.41
CA LEU A 178 -5.61 8.55 12.73
C LEU A 178 -6.74 8.75 13.74
N LYS A 179 -7.37 9.91 13.66
CA LYS A 179 -8.59 10.23 14.39
C LYS A 179 -9.73 10.46 13.40
N VAL A 180 -10.82 9.74 13.57
CA VAL A 180 -12.03 9.92 12.75
C VAL A 180 -12.52 11.35 12.90
N GLU A 181 -12.79 12.02 11.79
CA GLU A 181 -13.40 13.35 11.75
C GLU A 181 -14.83 13.28 11.23
N GLN A 182 -15.06 12.46 10.19
CA GLN A 182 -16.37 12.39 9.56
C GLN A 182 -16.56 11.03 8.88
N ASP A 183 -17.79 10.54 8.88
CA ASP A 183 -18.24 9.36 8.14
C ASP A 183 -19.57 9.70 7.45
N ILE A 184 -19.65 9.46 6.12
CA ILE A 184 -20.77 9.85 5.25
C ILE A 184 -21.20 8.66 4.41
#